data_05135c779671acca0909f8ed6e6cd6a5
#
_entry.id   05135c779671acca0909f8ed6e6cd6a5
#
_cell.length_a   1.000
_cell.length_b   1.000
_cell.length_c   1.000
_cell.angle_alpha   90.00
_cell.angle_beta   90.00
_cell.angle_gamma   90.00
#
_symmetry.space_group_name_H-M   'P 1'
#
loop_
_entity.id
_entity.type
_entity.pdbx_description
1 polymer ?
#
loop_
_entity_poly.entity_id
_entity_poly.type
_entity_poly.pdbx_seq_one_letter_code
_entity_poly.pdbx_strand_id
1 'polypeptide(L)'
;MEIVMHLHHATVTDGMRAKIVAMVENAAKKLPRVVDATIHLEEDGSVRRVEVMLHAPKQPALVVTAEGRYFGPLVSEALLKLGKQMAREKKTPKARARAYSAKGSRR
;
A
#
# COMPACT_ATOMS: atom_id res chain seq x y z
N MET A 1 -15.04 -2.90 -4.06
CA MET A 1 -13.97 -2.26 -3.27
C MET A 1 -13.78 -0.84 -3.75
N GLU A 2 -13.65 0.07 -2.81
CA GLU A 2 -13.42 1.46 -3.14
C GLU A 2 -11.92 1.79 -3.09
N ILE A 3 -11.44 2.50 -4.11
CA ILE A 3 -10.04 2.92 -4.15
C ILE A 3 -10.01 4.43 -4.29
N VAL A 4 -9.33 5.09 -3.36
CA VAL A 4 -9.19 6.54 -3.35
C VAL A 4 -7.72 6.88 -3.54
N MET A 5 -7.43 7.82 -4.44
CA MET A 5 -6.07 8.26 -4.71
C MET A 5 -5.93 9.74 -4.34
N HIS A 6 -4.94 10.03 -3.51
CA HIS A 6 -4.62 11.39 -3.12
C HIS A 6 -3.28 11.80 -3.71
N LEU A 7 -3.24 12.94 -4.36
CA LEU A 7 -2.02 13.48 -4.95
C LEU A 7 -1.55 14.67 -4.11
N HIS A 8 -0.31 14.60 -3.62
CA HIS A 8 0.29 15.65 -2.80
C HIS A 8 1.42 16.28 -3.58
N HIS A 9 1.14 17.42 -4.20
CA HIS A 9 2.10 18.11 -5.05
C HIS A 9 2.62 17.22 -6.18
N ALA A 10 1.80 16.23 -6.58
CA ALA A 10 2.17 15.26 -7.60
C ALA A 10 1.17 15.30 -8.74
N THR A 11 1.66 15.01 -9.93
CA THR A 11 0.84 14.94 -11.13
C THR A 11 1.08 13.60 -11.81
N VAL A 12 -0.01 12.92 -12.17
CA VAL A 12 0.08 11.68 -12.94
C VAL A 12 -0.86 11.77 -14.12
N THR A 13 -0.47 11.09 -15.21
CA THR A 13 -1.36 11.02 -16.37
C THR A 13 -2.55 10.12 -16.06
N ASP A 14 -3.61 10.27 -16.86
CA ASP A 14 -4.77 9.39 -16.70
C ASP A 14 -4.40 7.93 -16.89
N GLY A 15 -3.50 7.65 -17.83
CA GLY A 15 -3.02 6.29 -18.05
C GLY A 15 -2.28 5.73 -16.85
N MET A 16 -1.42 6.54 -16.24
CA MET A 16 -0.69 6.09 -15.05
C MET A 16 -1.65 5.88 -13.89
N ARG A 17 -2.62 6.78 -13.71
CA ARG A 17 -3.61 6.63 -12.66
C ARG A 17 -4.37 5.31 -12.82
N ALA A 18 -4.83 5.01 -14.04
CA ALA A 18 -5.56 3.79 -14.30
C ALA A 18 -4.69 2.56 -14.04
N LYS A 19 -3.42 2.63 -14.42
CA LYS A 19 -2.49 1.53 -14.20
C LYS A 19 -2.27 1.28 -12.71
N ILE A 20 -2.08 2.34 -11.94
CA ILE A 20 -1.86 2.21 -10.49
C ILE A 20 -3.10 1.61 -9.83
N VAL A 21 -4.29 2.11 -10.19
CA VAL A 21 -5.53 1.58 -9.63
C VAL A 21 -5.67 0.09 -9.95
N ALA A 22 -5.38 -0.30 -11.19
CA ALA A 22 -5.48 -1.71 -11.59
C ALA A 22 -4.51 -2.59 -10.79
N MET A 23 -3.29 -2.09 -10.57
CA MET A 23 -2.30 -2.84 -9.80
C MET A 23 -2.76 -3.06 -8.36
N VAL A 24 -3.32 -2.02 -7.74
CA VAL A 24 -3.82 -2.12 -6.36
C VAL A 24 -5.04 -3.03 -6.30
N GLU A 25 -5.94 -2.92 -7.28
CA GLU A 25 -7.10 -3.82 -7.34
C GLU A 25 -6.68 -5.28 -7.43
N ASN A 26 -5.71 -5.58 -8.27
CA ASN A 26 -5.23 -6.94 -8.43
C ASN A 26 -4.62 -7.48 -7.15
N ALA A 27 -3.86 -6.65 -6.45
CA ALA A 27 -3.28 -7.06 -5.16
C ALA A 27 -4.37 -7.29 -4.13
N ALA A 28 -5.38 -6.42 -4.09
CA ALA A 28 -6.46 -6.51 -3.11
C ALA A 28 -7.38 -7.71 -3.35
N LYS A 29 -7.49 -8.17 -4.58
CA LYS A 29 -8.32 -9.36 -4.88
C LYS A 29 -7.86 -10.59 -4.12
N LYS A 30 -6.59 -10.64 -3.73
CA LYS A 30 -6.05 -11.76 -2.98
C LYS A 30 -6.38 -11.66 -1.49
N LEU A 31 -7.09 -10.59 -1.09
CA LEU A 31 -7.39 -10.27 0.29
C LEU A 31 -8.90 -10.18 0.47
N PRO A 32 -9.57 -11.28 0.80
CA PRO A 32 -11.04 -11.30 0.79
C PRO A 32 -11.69 -10.33 1.79
N ARG A 33 -10.95 -9.88 2.80
CA ARG A 33 -11.54 -9.00 3.81
C ARG A 33 -11.29 -7.51 3.57
N VAL A 34 -10.52 -7.17 2.57
CA VAL A 34 -10.25 -5.78 2.28
C VAL A 34 -11.48 -5.12 1.66
N VAL A 35 -11.90 -4.00 2.23
CA VAL A 35 -13.07 -3.27 1.77
C VAL A 35 -12.73 -1.99 1.01
N ASP A 36 -11.57 -1.41 1.29
CA ASP A 36 -11.13 -0.23 0.55
C ASP A 36 -9.62 -0.08 0.58
N ALA A 37 -9.13 0.77 -0.29
CA ALA A 37 -7.70 1.08 -0.38
C ALA A 37 -7.53 2.58 -0.56
N THR A 38 -6.51 3.13 0.07
CA THR A 38 -6.13 4.52 -0.11
C THR A 38 -4.71 4.57 -0.62
N ILE A 39 -4.49 5.36 -1.67
CA ILE A 39 -3.18 5.50 -2.28
C ILE A 39 -2.77 6.96 -2.16
N HIS A 40 -1.61 7.22 -1.56
CA HIS A 40 -1.05 8.55 -1.49
C HIS A 40 0.18 8.61 -2.37
N LEU A 41 0.19 9.57 -3.29
CA LEU A 41 1.34 9.83 -4.15
C LEU A 41 1.86 11.21 -3.82
N GLU A 42 3.13 11.30 -3.48
CA GLU A 42 3.75 12.56 -3.13
C GLU A 42 5.00 12.80 -3.98
N GLU A 43 5.18 14.03 -4.40
CA GLU A 43 6.37 14.42 -5.15
C GLU A 43 7.04 15.57 -4.41
N ASP A 44 8.33 15.40 -4.09
CA ASP A 44 9.11 16.39 -3.39
C ASP A 44 10.45 16.51 -4.10
N GLY A 45 10.56 17.52 -4.96
CA GLY A 45 11.75 17.66 -5.81
C GLY A 45 11.87 16.48 -6.75
N SER A 46 13.00 15.80 -6.72
CA SER A 46 13.22 14.63 -7.56
C SER A 46 12.80 13.33 -6.90
N VAL A 47 12.31 13.40 -5.67
CA VAL A 47 11.92 12.20 -4.92
C VAL A 47 10.42 12.04 -4.98
N ARG A 48 9.98 10.82 -5.26
CA ARG A 48 8.57 10.47 -5.24
C ARG A 48 8.34 9.43 -4.17
N ARG A 49 7.19 9.52 -3.50
CA ARG A 49 6.82 8.62 -2.43
C ARG A 49 5.43 8.07 -2.69
N VAL A 50 5.29 6.78 -2.44
CA VAL A 50 4.00 6.08 -2.56
C VAL A 50 3.67 5.48 -1.22
N GLU A 51 2.42 5.65 -0.77
CA GLU A 51 1.90 4.96 0.38
C GLU A 51 0.61 4.28 -0.03
N VAL A 52 0.49 2.99 0.26
CA VAL A 52 -0.72 2.22 -0.02
C VAL A 52 -1.25 1.71 1.31
N MET A 53 -2.51 2.00 1.59
CA MET A 53 -3.18 1.57 2.81
C MET A 53 -4.37 0.71 2.43
N LEU A 54 -4.44 -0.50 2.97
CA LEU A 54 -5.58 -1.38 2.75
C LEU A 54 -6.33 -1.55 4.05
N HIS A 55 -7.64 -1.39 3.99
CA HIS A 55 -8.51 -1.44 5.16
C HIS A 55 -9.39 -2.68 5.14
N ALA A 56 -9.43 -3.38 6.27
CA ALA A 56 -10.33 -4.51 6.47
C ALA A 56 -11.03 -4.32 7.80
N PRO A 57 -12.32 -4.72 7.91
CA PRO A 57 -13.06 -4.53 9.15
C PRO A 57 -12.39 -5.24 10.32
N LYS A 58 -12.35 -4.56 11.47
CA LYS A 58 -11.84 -5.12 12.73
C LYS A 58 -10.38 -5.53 12.68
N GLN A 59 -9.62 -5.00 11.73
CA GLN A 59 -8.19 -5.29 11.62
C GLN A 59 -7.42 -4.00 11.43
N PRO A 60 -6.17 -3.95 11.89
CA PRO A 60 -5.33 -2.79 11.61
C PRO A 60 -5.14 -2.63 10.11
N ALA A 61 -5.03 -1.40 9.65
CA ALA A 61 -4.76 -1.13 8.25
C ALA A 61 -3.39 -1.69 7.88
N LEU A 62 -3.29 -2.26 6.68
CA LEU A 62 -2.01 -2.66 6.12
C LEU A 62 -1.44 -1.46 5.38
N VAL A 63 -0.27 -0.99 5.79
CA VAL A 63 0.35 0.20 5.22
C VAL A 63 1.72 -0.16 4.68
N VAL A 64 1.97 0.17 3.42
CA VAL A 64 3.29 0.00 2.81
C VAL A 64 3.69 1.29 2.12
N THR A 65 4.98 1.59 2.13
CA THR A 65 5.52 2.78 1.50
C THR A 65 6.73 2.43 0.66
N ALA A 66 7.00 3.29 -0.33
CA ALA A 66 8.20 3.18 -1.16
C ALA A 66 8.59 4.57 -1.62
N GLU A 67 9.89 4.80 -1.80
CA GLU A 67 10.43 6.07 -2.28
C GLU A 67 11.38 5.83 -3.42
N GLY A 68 11.38 6.74 -4.39
CA GLY A 68 12.27 6.66 -5.53
C GLY A 68 11.97 7.74 -6.55
N ARG A 69 12.28 7.47 -7.80
CA ARG A 69 12.18 8.48 -8.85
C ARG A 69 10.88 8.38 -9.67
N TYR A 70 10.27 7.21 -9.77
CA TYR A 70 9.15 7.00 -10.67
C TYR A 70 8.04 6.27 -9.95
N PHE A 71 6.80 6.75 -10.10
CA PHE A 71 5.65 6.17 -9.41
C PHE A 71 5.37 4.72 -9.80
N GLY A 72 5.45 4.40 -11.08
CA GLY A 72 5.13 3.03 -11.52
C GLY A 72 5.92 1.96 -10.78
N PRO A 73 7.27 2.00 -10.86
CA PRO A 73 8.08 1.04 -10.10
C PRO A 73 7.86 1.09 -8.60
N LEU A 74 7.58 2.27 -8.04
CA LEU A 74 7.35 2.41 -6.61
C LEU A 74 6.08 1.71 -6.16
N VAL A 75 5.03 1.81 -6.96
CA VAL A 75 3.79 1.09 -6.64
C VAL A 75 4.04 -0.40 -6.65
N SER A 76 4.76 -0.91 -7.65
CA SER A 76 5.11 -2.33 -7.71
C SER A 76 5.89 -2.76 -6.47
N GLU A 77 6.87 -1.95 -6.06
CA GLU A 77 7.67 -2.25 -4.88
C GLU A 77 6.82 -2.27 -3.62
N ALA A 78 5.92 -1.30 -3.47
CA ALA A 78 5.03 -1.24 -2.31
C ALA A 78 4.14 -2.47 -2.25
N LEU A 79 3.60 -2.89 -3.40
CA LEU A 79 2.73 -4.06 -3.44
C LEU A 79 3.48 -5.36 -3.16
N LEU A 80 4.75 -5.45 -3.54
CA LEU A 80 5.57 -6.60 -3.16
C LEU A 80 5.77 -6.67 -1.66
N LYS A 81 6.02 -5.52 -1.02
CA LYS A 81 6.13 -5.46 0.44
C LYS A 81 4.83 -5.90 1.10
N LEU A 82 3.72 -5.48 0.54
CA LEU A 82 2.41 -5.87 1.05
C LEU A 82 2.22 -7.38 1.00
N GLY A 83 2.58 -8.00 -0.12
CA GLY A 83 2.47 -9.44 -0.27
C GLY A 83 3.29 -10.20 0.76
N LYS A 84 4.51 -9.73 1.02
CA LYS A 84 5.37 -10.37 2.02
C LYS A 84 4.80 -10.22 3.42
N GLN A 85 4.27 -9.04 3.74
CA GLN A 85 3.68 -8.78 5.04
C GLN A 85 2.49 -9.70 5.28
N MET A 86 1.66 -9.87 4.27
CA MET A 86 0.50 -10.75 4.36
C MET A 86 0.86 -12.21 4.53
N ALA A 87 1.85 -12.67 3.79
CA ALA A 87 2.30 -14.06 3.91
C ALA A 87 2.74 -14.36 5.33
N ARG A 88 3.44 -13.42 5.96
CA ARG A 88 3.87 -13.59 7.34
C ARG A 88 2.69 -13.65 8.30
N GLU A 89 1.69 -12.79 8.09
CA GLU A 89 0.52 -12.75 8.97
C GLU A 89 -0.27 -14.05 8.90
N LYS A 90 -0.38 -14.63 7.71
CA LYS A 90 -1.09 -15.88 7.55
C LYS A 90 -0.42 -17.03 8.29
N LYS A 91 0.92 -17.03 8.32
CA LYS A 91 1.67 -18.14 8.90
C LYS A 91 1.63 -18.14 10.43
N THR A 92 1.66 -16.97 11.05
CA THR A 92 1.78 -16.89 12.51
C THR A 92 0.91 -15.78 13.07
N PRO A 93 -0.39 -16.05 13.27
CA PRO A 93 -1.29 -14.98 13.75
C PRO A 93 -0.86 -14.31 15.05
N LYS A 94 -0.36 -15.10 16.00
CA LYS A 94 0.11 -14.52 17.27
C LYS A 94 1.37 -13.68 17.08
N ALA A 95 2.28 -14.16 16.28
CA ALA A 95 3.49 -13.41 15.97
C ALA A 95 3.14 -12.15 15.17
N ARG A 96 2.11 -12.20 14.35
CA ARG A 96 1.65 -11.04 13.64
C ARG A 96 1.22 -9.92 14.58
N ALA A 97 0.42 -10.25 15.60
CA ALA A 97 -0.03 -9.26 16.55
C ALA A 97 1.15 -8.58 17.25
N ARG A 98 2.15 -9.36 17.64
CA ARG A 98 3.35 -8.81 18.25
C ARG A 98 4.17 -7.99 17.26
N ALA A 99 4.25 -8.44 16.03
CA ALA A 99 4.99 -7.74 14.99
C ALA A 99 4.39 -6.36 14.73
N TYR A 100 3.08 -6.25 14.76
CA TYR A 100 2.43 -4.97 14.60
C TYR A 100 2.83 -4.00 15.69
N SER A 101 2.78 -4.46 16.95
CA SER A 101 3.17 -3.64 18.08
C SER A 101 4.62 -3.19 17.96
N ALA A 102 5.51 -4.11 17.62
CA ALA A 102 6.92 -3.80 17.49
C ALA A 102 7.17 -2.80 16.37
N LYS A 103 6.52 -2.99 15.24
CA LYS A 103 6.68 -2.07 14.10
C LYS A 103 6.14 -0.69 14.43
N GLY A 104 5.02 -0.63 15.12
CA GLY A 104 4.46 0.64 15.52
C GLY A 104 5.41 1.40 16.43
N SER A 105 6.03 0.72 17.37
CA SER A 105 6.93 1.37 18.29
C SER A 105 8.24 1.85 17.65
N ARG A 106 8.62 1.27 16.53
CA ARG A 106 9.85 1.69 15.84
C ARG A 106 9.68 2.92 14.99
N ARG A 107 8.48 3.31 14.76
CA ARG A 107 8.17 4.47 13.93
C ARG A 107 7.85 5.66 14.78
#